data_0908f64cb6b5043ce1c1c30c910036fa
#
_entry.id   0908f64cb6b5043ce1c1c30c910036fa
#
_cell.length_a   1.000
_cell.length_b   1.000
_cell.length_c   1.000
_cell.angle_alpha   90.00
_cell.angle_beta   90.00
_cell.angle_gamma   90.00
#
_symmetry.space_group_name_H-M   'P 1'
#
loop_
_entity.id
_entity.type
_entity.pdbx_description
1 polymer ?
#
loop_
_entity_poly.entity_id
_entity_poly.type
_entity_poly.pdbx_seq_one_letter_code
_entity_poly.pdbx_strand_id
1 'polypeptide(L)'
;MTTYSRLTAFALLVGLVAACAPGGDENVAAGSNQPPAVPLTVEDLSSQVGCEPRMQVDASDLRTGYCKTDAGEFFVNTFTSEEGKNAWMDQAPEYKPHLVGPLWTVLGDLKVLKQLQAPLKGDLHLKDHRVTPTPAAAG
;
A
#
# COMPACT_ATOMS: atom_id res chain seq x y z
N MET A 1 -14.37 40.86 -57.04
CA MET A 1 -14.84 42.04 -56.34
C MET A 1 -14.38 41.88 -54.89
N THR A 2 -13.29 42.56 -54.60
CA THR A 2 -13.18 43.69 -53.66
C THR A 2 -13.59 43.27 -52.25
N THR A 3 -12.82 43.34 -51.26
CA THR A 3 -11.77 44.22 -50.74
C THR A 3 -11.66 44.11 -49.23
N TYR A 4 -10.47 44.34 -48.76
CA TYR A 4 -9.96 44.90 -47.51
C TYR A 4 -9.89 44.00 -46.27
N SER A 5 -8.70 43.50 -45.98
CA SER A 5 -7.66 44.23 -45.25
C SER A 5 -8.14 44.92 -43.98
N ARG A 6 -7.75 44.38 -42.85
CA ARG A 6 -7.22 45.18 -41.73
C ARG A 6 -6.35 44.32 -40.80
N LEU A 7 -5.08 44.59 -40.92
CA LEU A 7 -4.07 44.42 -39.90
C LEU A 7 -4.48 45.18 -38.62
N THR A 8 -4.40 44.54 -37.50
CA THR A 8 -4.10 45.24 -36.25
C THR A 8 -3.16 44.36 -35.45
N ALA A 9 -1.93 44.80 -35.48
CA ALA A 9 -0.92 44.43 -34.50
C ALA A 9 -1.30 45.01 -33.15
N PHE A 10 -1.26 44.23 -32.11
CA PHE A 10 -1.15 44.72 -30.74
C PHE A 10 -0.04 44.02 -30.01
N ALA A 11 0.84 44.86 -29.66
CA ALA A 11 2.06 44.82 -28.93
C ALA A 11 2.01 44.06 -27.60
N LEU A 12 3.08 43.29 -27.37
CA LEU A 12 3.91 43.22 -26.18
C LEU A 12 3.33 43.79 -24.86
N LEU A 13 3.15 42.93 -23.90
CA LEU A 13 3.46 43.26 -22.53
C LEU A 13 4.14 42.06 -21.86
N VAL A 14 5.46 42.15 -21.81
CA VAL A 14 6.33 41.37 -20.96
C VAL A 14 6.08 41.84 -19.53
N GLY A 15 5.45 40.96 -18.75
CA GLY A 15 5.35 41.09 -17.31
C GLY A 15 6.27 40.08 -16.64
N LEU A 16 7.54 40.45 -16.47
CA LEU A 16 8.40 39.79 -15.49
C LEU A 16 7.90 40.15 -14.09
N VAL A 17 7.23 39.22 -13.46
CA VAL A 17 7.08 39.25 -12.01
C VAL A 17 8.11 38.29 -11.45
N ALA A 18 9.27 38.78 -11.15
CA ALA A 18 10.20 38.13 -10.25
C ALA A 18 9.61 38.25 -8.84
N ALA A 19 8.87 37.23 -8.42
CA ALA A 19 8.56 37.03 -7.01
C ALA A 19 9.73 36.27 -6.39
N CYS A 20 10.68 37.02 -5.82
CA CYS A 20 11.56 36.48 -4.80
C CYS A 20 10.71 36.09 -3.61
N ALA A 21 10.47 34.82 -3.44
CA ALA A 21 10.05 34.27 -2.15
C ALA A 21 11.30 34.07 -1.29
N PRO A 22 11.37 34.66 -0.10
CA PRO A 22 12.45 34.37 0.84
C PRO A 22 12.27 32.99 1.41
N GLY A 23 13.41 32.33 1.62
CA GLY A 23 13.53 30.94 2.02
C GLY A 23 12.57 30.45 3.09
N GLY A 24 11.98 29.34 2.78
CA GLY A 24 11.49 28.36 3.70
C GLY A 24 12.03 27.03 3.21
N ASP A 25 12.73 26.35 4.05
CA ASP A 25 13.08 24.96 3.88
C ASP A 25 11.79 24.12 3.85
N GLU A 26 11.06 24.24 2.78
CA GLU A 26 10.04 23.27 2.49
C GLU A 26 10.70 22.23 1.61
N ASN A 27 11.05 21.16 2.25
CA ASN A 27 11.25 19.88 1.64
C ASN A 27 9.89 19.46 1.03
N VAL A 28 9.50 20.17 -0.01
CA VAL A 28 8.39 19.77 -0.83
C VAL A 28 8.90 18.57 -1.59
N ALA A 29 8.77 17.42 -0.99
CA ALA A 29 8.78 16.18 -1.73
C ALA A 29 7.84 16.42 -2.90
N ALA A 30 8.40 16.38 -4.12
CA ALA A 30 7.63 16.50 -5.32
C ALA A 30 6.45 15.53 -5.18
N GLY A 31 5.27 16.08 -4.93
CA GLY A 31 4.08 15.28 -4.82
C GLY A 31 3.94 14.57 -6.15
N SER A 32 4.24 13.29 -6.17
CA SER A 32 3.82 12.46 -7.26
C SER A 32 2.30 12.63 -7.30
N ASN A 33 1.78 13.22 -8.36
CA ASN A 33 0.35 13.25 -8.66
C ASN A 33 -0.14 11.85 -9.01
N GLN A 34 0.32 10.88 -8.23
CA GLN A 34 -0.18 9.53 -8.29
C GLN A 34 -1.45 9.54 -7.47
N PRO A 35 -2.59 9.20 -8.07
CA PRO A 35 -3.82 9.07 -7.29
C PRO A 35 -3.54 8.12 -6.13
N PRO A 36 -4.10 8.36 -4.95
CA PRO A 36 -3.92 7.47 -3.82
C PRO A 36 -4.23 6.05 -4.29
N ALA A 37 -3.29 5.14 -4.08
CA ALA A 37 -3.47 3.76 -4.49
C ALA A 37 -4.75 3.24 -3.84
N VAL A 38 -5.69 2.78 -4.64
CA VAL A 38 -6.92 2.16 -4.12
C VAL A 38 -6.48 0.96 -3.27
N PRO A 39 -6.93 0.86 -2.02
CA PRO A 39 -6.61 -0.27 -1.19
C PRO A 39 -7.01 -1.58 -1.88
N LEU A 40 -6.11 -2.56 -1.90
CA LEU A 40 -6.39 -3.87 -2.47
C LEU A 40 -7.45 -4.59 -1.64
N THR A 41 -8.38 -5.23 -2.30
CA THR A 41 -9.40 -6.06 -1.65
C THR A 41 -8.90 -7.49 -1.45
N VAL A 42 -9.61 -8.28 -0.65
CA VAL A 42 -9.36 -9.73 -0.51
C VAL A 42 -9.40 -10.41 -1.87
N GLU A 43 -10.37 -10.04 -2.70
CA GLU A 43 -10.57 -10.59 -4.03
C GLU A 43 -9.40 -10.23 -4.98
N ASP A 44 -8.92 -8.98 -4.94
CA ASP A 44 -7.77 -8.55 -5.75
C ASP A 44 -6.50 -9.32 -5.40
N LEU A 45 -6.19 -9.43 -4.12
CA LEU A 45 -5.01 -10.15 -3.64
C LEU A 45 -5.09 -11.65 -3.97
N SER A 46 -6.27 -12.24 -3.76
CA SER A 46 -6.51 -13.65 -4.04
C SER A 46 -6.40 -13.96 -5.52
N SER A 47 -6.90 -13.10 -6.39
CA SER A 47 -6.81 -13.27 -7.84
C SER A 47 -5.37 -13.24 -8.35
N GLN A 48 -4.50 -12.43 -7.74
CA GLN A 48 -3.07 -12.36 -8.11
C GLN A 48 -2.33 -13.68 -7.88
N VAL A 49 -2.84 -14.52 -7.00
CA VAL A 49 -2.26 -15.83 -6.67
C VAL A 49 -3.12 -17.01 -7.14
N GLY A 50 -4.10 -16.74 -7.99
CA GLY A 50 -4.96 -17.76 -8.61
C GLY A 50 -5.92 -18.44 -7.65
N CYS A 51 -6.40 -17.73 -6.64
CA CYS A 51 -7.36 -18.21 -5.66
C CYS A 51 -8.70 -17.48 -5.77
N GLU A 52 -9.79 -18.23 -5.67
CA GLU A 52 -11.12 -17.69 -5.39
C GLU A 52 -11.38 -17.79 -3.87
N PRO A 53 -11.41 -16.66 -3.15
CA PRO A 53 -11.44 -16.68 -1.70
C PRO A 53 -12.83 -17.04 -1.17
N ARG A 54 -12.87 -17.85 -0.10
CA ARG A 54 -14.08 -18.01 0.70
C ARG A 54 -14.04 -17.03 1.86
N MET A 55 -14.95 -16.07 1.85
CA MET A 55 -15.03 -15.07 2.91
C MET A 55 -15.33 -15.73 4.25
N GLN A 56 -14.50 -15.43 5.25
CA GLN A 56 -14.63 -15.88 6.62
C GLN A 56 -15.10 -14.74 7.54
N VAL A 57 -14.60 -13.54 7.28
CA VAL A 57 -15.00 -12.32 7.95
C VAL A 57 -15.27 -11.28 6.89
N ASP A 58 -16.40 -10.59 7.01
CA ASP A 58 -16.79 -9.48 6.12
C ASP A 58 -17.33 -8.33 6.98
N ALA A 59 -16.44 -7.70 7.72
CA ALA A 59 -16.73 -6.53 8.55
C ALA A 59 -16.27 -5.25 7.86
N SER A 60 -16.71 -4.11 8.35
CA SER A 60 -16.38 -2.81 7.75
C SER A 60 -14.91 -2.43 7.85
N ASP A 61 -14.21 -2.93 8.85
CA ASP A 61 -12.82 -2.60 9.18
C ASP A 61 -11.82 -3.73 8.93
N LEU A 62 -12.32 -4.97 8.79
CA LEU A 62 -11.53 -6.17 8.54
C LEU A 62 -12.31 -7.12 7.63
N ARG A 63 -11.68 -7.53 6.54
CA ARG A 63 -12.19 -8.64 5.72
C ARG A 63 -11.16 -9.75 5.69
N THR A 64 -11.60 -11.00 5.81
CA THR A 64 -10.75 -12.19 5.78
C THR A 64 -11.29 -13.19 4.78
N GLY A 65 -10.47 -13.59 3.83
CA GLY A 65 -10.76 -14.66 2.88
C GLY A 65 -9.84 -15.86 3.11
N TYR A 66 -10.41 -17.06 3.08
CA TYR A 66 -9.65 -18.31 3.05
C TYR A 66 -9.36 -18.72 1.62
N CYS A 67 -8.13 -19.07 1.37
CA CYS A 67 -7.62 -19.55 0.09
C CYS A 67 -6.99 -20.93 0.19
N LYS A 68 -7.21 -21.74 -0.85
CA LYS A 68 -6.53 -23.01 -1.07
C LYS A 68 -6.07 -23.09 -2.51
N THR A 69 -4.77 -23.27 -2.70
CA THR A 69 -4.11 -23.42 -4.00
C THR A 69 -3.16 -24.62 -3.96
N ASP A 70 -2.48 -24.91 -5.06
CA ASP A 70 -1.42 -25.92 -5.10
C ASP A 70 -0.24 -25.59 -4.18
N ALA A 71 -0.05 -24.29 -3.86
CA ALA A 71 0.94 -23.84 -2.89
C ALA A 71 0.59 -24.28 -1.45
N GLY A 72 -0.69 -24.41 -1.14
CA GLY A 72 -1.24 -24.73 0.16
C GLY A 72 -2.41 -23.84 0.57
N GLU A 73 -2.68 -23.82 1.85
CA GLU A 73 -3.78 -23.06 2.45
C GLU A 73 -3.25 -21.79 3.12
N PHE A 74 -4.03 -20.69 3.00
CA PHE A 74 -3.68 -19.41 3.60
C PHE A 74 -4.91 -18.53 3.78
N PHE A 75 -4.76 -17.50 4.63
CA PHE A 75 -5.79 -16.50 4.86
C PHE A 75 -5.29 -15.14 4.37
N VAL A 76 -6.13 -14.44 3.61
CA VAL A 76 -5.89 -13.07 3.15
C VAL A 76 -6.73 -12.15 4.00
N ASN A 77 -6.09 -11.17 4.64
CA ASN A 77 -6.76 -10.15 5.45
C ASN A 77 -6.55 -8.78 4.85
N THR A 78 -7.59 -7.98 4.79
CA THR A 78 -7.53 -6.57 4.38
C THR A 78 -8.13 -5.67 5.46
N PHE A 79 -7.56 -4.49 5.60
CA PHE A 79 -7.90 -3.53 6.66
C PHE A 79 -8.21 -2.16 6.04
N THR A 80 -9.01 -1.37 6.75
CA THR A 80 -9.32 0.00 6.34
C THR A 80 -8.30 1.02 6.85
N SER A 81 -7.44 0.63 7.81
CA SER A 81 -6.40 1.48 8.36
C SER A 81 -5.15 0.69 8.75
N GLU A 82 -4.00 1.36 8.73
CA GLU A 82 -2.73 0.80 9.22
C GLU A 82 -2.80 0.53 10.74
N GLU A 83 -3.50 1.36 11.49
CA GLU A 83 -3.72 1.15 12.92
C GLU A 83 -4.47 -0.15 13.18
N GLY A 84 -5.55 -0.40 12.45
CA GLY A 84 -6.33 -1.64 12.53
C GLY A 84 -5.50 -2.87 12.16
N LYS A 85 -4.68 -2.77 11.11
CA LYS A 85 -3.75 -3.83 10.71
C LYS A 85 -2.73 -4.13 11.82
N ASN A 86 -2.11 -3.12 12.38
CA ASN A 86 -1.12 -3.28 13.44
C ASN A 86 -1.73 -3.88 14.70
N ALA A 87 -2.90 -3.42 15.11
CA ALA A 87 -3.62 -3.98 16.25
C ALA A 87 -4.00 -5.46 16.03
N TRP A 88 -4.39 -5.82 14.81
CA TRP A 88 -4.64 -7.23 14.47
C TRP A 88 -3.36 -8.06 14.51
N MET A 89 -2.26 -7.55 13.98
CA MET A 89 -0.96 -8.23 13.99
C MET A 89 -0.45 -8.47 15.41
N ASP A 90 -0.68 -7.53 16.33
CA ASP A 90 -0.32 -7.66 17.75
C ASP A 90 -1.11 -8.77 18.47
N GLN A 91 -2.29 -9.11 17.97
CA GLN A 91 -3.16 -10.16 18.52
C GLN A 91 -3.08 -11.48 17.75
N ALA A 92 -2.48 -11.47 16.57
CA ALA A 92 -2.35 -12.67 15.74
C ALA A 92 -1.50 -13.75 16.44
N PRO A 93 -1.68 -15.03 16.09
CA PRO A 93 -0.93 -16.11 16.70
C PRO A 93 0.59 -15.90 16.60
N GLU A 94 1.24 -15.85 17.72
CA GLU A 94 2.62 -15.40 17.93
C GLU A 94 3.69 -16.09 17.07
N TYR A 95 3.41 -17.28 16.60
CA TYR A 95 4.43 -18.12 15.95
C TYR A 95 4.14 -18.40 14.49
N LYS A 96 3.11 -17.79 13.93
CA LYS A 96 2.80 -17.98 12.51
C LYS A 96 3.42 -16.86 11.68
N PRO A 97 4.17 -17.20 10.64
CA PRO A 97 4.70 -16.19 9.72
C PRO A 97 3.57 -15.47 9.00
N HIS A 98 3.82 -14.22 8.67
CA HIS A 98 2.91 -13.35 7.94
C HIS A 98 3.61 -12.75 6.73
N LEU A 99 2.88 -12.61 5.63
CA LEU A 99 3.25 -11.72 4.55
C LEU A 99 2.48 -10.42 4.75
N VAL A 100 3.17 -9.29 4.71
CA VAL A 100 2.61 -7.99 5.08
C VAL A 100 2.78 -7.00 3.94
N GLY A 101 1.72 -6.29 3.61
CA GLY A 101 1.72 -5.19 2.68
C GLY A 101 0.86 -4.02 3.17
N PRO A 102 0.70 -2.97 2.36
CA PRO A 102 -0.15 -1.84 2.71
C PRO A 102 -1.59 -2.28 2.93
N LEU A 103 -2.12 -2.09 4.13
CA LEU A 103 -3.48 -2.43 4.52
C LEU A 103 -3.89 -3.90 4.31
N TRP A 104 -2.93 -4.82 4.22
CA TRP A 104 -3.23 -6.24 4.10
C TRP A 104 -2.17 -7.14 4.74
N THR A 105 -2.56 -8.35 5.09
CA THR A 105 -1.68 -9.42 5.54
C THR A 105 -2.10 -10.76 4.93
N VAL A 106 -1.15 -11.67 4.78
CA VAL A 106 -1.44 -13.07 4.47
C VAL A 106 -0.85 -13.95 5.55
N LEU A 107 -1.68 -14.82 6.11
CA LEU A 107 -1.32 -15.77 7.16
C LEU A 107 -1.30 -17.18 6.58
N GLY A 108 -0.23 -17.91 6.77
CA GLY A 108 -0.09 -19.27 6.29
C GLY A 108 1.25 -19.89 6.68
N ASP A 109 1.50 -21.10 6.22
CA ASP A 109 2.78 -21.75 6.43
C ASP A 109 3.90 -21.02 5.68
N LEU A 110 5.10 -21.00 6.24
CA LEU A 110 6.26 -20.31 5.67
C LEU A 110 6.54 -20.70 4.21
N LYS A 111 6.39 -21.99 3.89
CA LYS A 111 6.58 -22.49 2.53
C LYS A 111 5.60 -21.85 1.55
N VAL A 112 4.35 -21.71 1.97
CA VAL A 112 3.28 -21.07 1.19
C VAL A 112 3.59 -19.59 1.02
N LEU A 113 3.88 -18.88 2.11
CA LEU A 113 4.15 -17.45 2.07
C LEU A 113 5.34 -17.09 1.20
N LYS A 114 6.39 -17.89 1.17
CA LYS A 114 7.54 -17.68 0.27
C LYS A 114 7.15 -17.77 -1.21
N GLN A 115 6.17 -18.59 -1.57
CA GLN A 115 5.66 -18.67 -2.94
C GLN A 115 4.77 -17.47 -3.28
N LEU A 116 4.04 -16.95 -2.30
CA LEU A 116 3.13 -15.81 -2.47
C LEU A 116 3.87 -14.46 -2.45
N GLN A 117 5.08 -14.42 -1.92
CA GLN A 117 5.83 -13.16 -1.74
C GLN A 117 6.10 -12.43 -3.05
N ALA A 118 6.53 -13.13 -4.09
CA ALA A 118 6.84 -12.51 -5.38
C ALA A 118 5.60 -11.92 -6.08
N PRO A 119 4.49 -12.65 -6.24
CA PRO A 119 3.31 -12.10 -6.88
C PRO A 119 2.63 -11.00 -6.06
N LEU A 120 2.61 -11.09 -4.74
CA LEU A 120 1.96 -10.10 -3.87
C LEU A 120 2.87 -8.93 -3.49
N LYS A 121 4.19 -9.07 -3.64
CA LYS A 121 5.21 -8.06 -3.29
C LYS A 121 5.13 -7.61 -1.83
N GLY A 122 4.84 -8.55 -0.93
CA GLY A 122 4.78 -8.30 0.51
C GLY A 122 6.09 -8.57 1.23
N ASP A 123 6.19 -8.05 2.43
CA ASP A 123 7.32 -8.29 3.33
C ASP A 123 7.03 -9.49 4.24
N LEU A 124 7.97 -10.41 4.32
CA LEU A 124 7.82 -11.62 5.11
C LEU A 124 8.24 -11.39 6.56
N HIS A 125 7.28 -11.46 7.47
CA HIS A 125 7.49 -11.33 8.91
C HIS A 125 7.52 -12.72 9.55
N LEU A 126 8.66 -13.08 10.14
CA LEU A 126 8.92 -14.37 10.75
C LEU A 126 8.92 -14.32 12.28
N LYS A 127 8.96 -13.15 12.87
CA LYS A 127 9.07 -12.93 14.30
C LYS A 127 7.82 -12.27 14.85
N ASP A 128 7.50 -12.63 16.07
CA ASP A 128 6.53 -11.88 16.87
C ASP A 128 7.06 -10.45 17.11
N HIS A 129 6.38 -9.45 16.59
CA HIS A 129 6.75 -8.04 16.81
C HIS A 129 6.40 -7.52 18.19
N ARG A 130 5.70 -8.32 19.02
CA ARG A 130 5.50 -8.03 20.44
C ARG A 130 6.73 -8.35 21.26
N VAL A 131 7.67 -9.12 20.73
CA VAL A 131 8.93 -9.39 21.42
C VAL A 131 9.85 -8.19 21.21
N THR A 132 9.81 -7.26 22.14
CA THR A 132 10.87 -6.29 22.30
C THR A 132 12.16 -7.07 22.54
N PRO A 133 13.22 -6.91 21.72
CA PRO A 133 14.47 -7.56 22.00
C PRO A 133 14.93 -7.08 23.38
N THR A 134 14.96 -7.98 24.34
CA THR A 134 15.60 -7.70 25.64
C THR A 134 17.01 -7.25 25.33
N PRO A 135 17.42 -6.04 25.70
CA PRO A 135 18.81 -5.64 25.53
C PRO A 135 19.67 -6.71 26.20
N ALA A 136 20.62 -7.26 25.42
CA ALA A 136 21.54 -8.24 25.96
C ALA A 136 22.13 -7.61 27.22
N ALA A 137 21.94 -8.27 28.37
CA ALA A 137 22.56 -7.83 29.61
C ALA A 137 24.04 -7.73 29.34
N ALA A 138 24.57 -6.51 29.35
CA ALA A 138 25.99 -6.28 29.31
C ALA A 138 26.56 -6.86 30.63
N GLY A 139 27.15 -8.05 30.51
CA GLY A 139 27.88 -8.68 31.59
C GLY A 139 29.26 -8.05 31.72
#